data_d03b98bd956e3111a413849908b81f91
#
_entry.id   d03b98bd956e3111a413849908b81f91
#
_cell.length_a   1.000
_cell.length_b   1.000
_cell.length_c   1.000
_cell.angle_alpha   90.00
_cell.angle_beta   90.00
_cell.angle_gamma   90.00
#
_symmetry.space_group_name_H-M   'P 1'
#
loop_
_entity.id
_entity.type
_entity.pdbx_description
1 polymer ?
#
loop_
_entity_poly.entity_id
_entity_poly.type
_entity_poly.pdbx_seq_one_letter_code
_entity_poly.pdbx_strand_id
1 'polypeptide(L)'
;PAIHGGAIGAFLELTSVIQLLFDTSCERLPKTVDISIDYLRSGKPVATYGRAIVTRQGRRVANVRAEIWQDEKTRPIAAAHGHYLLTPV
;
A
#
# COMPACT_ATOMS: atom_id res chain seq x y z
N PRO A 1 -7.52 -19.11 11.84
CA PRO A 1 -6.57 -18.11 12.33
C PRO A 1 -6.55 -16.86 11.47
N ALA A 2 -6.30 -15.73 12.09
CA ALA A 2 -6.24 -14.47 11.40
C ALA A 2 -4.90 -14.29 10.69
N ILE A 3 -4.87 -13.46 9.66
CA ILE A 3 -3.62 -13.09 9.01
C ILE A 3 -2.82 -12.23 9.98
N HIS A 4 -1.54 -12.50 10.07
CA HIS A 4 -0.65 -11.75 10.93
C HIS A 4 -0.55 -10.30 10.47
N GLY A 5 -0.53 -9.35 11.44
CA GLY A 5 -0.47 -7.92 11.13
C GLY A 5 0.72 -7.52 10.28
N GLY A 6 1.87 -8.15 10.48
CA GLY A 6 3.05 -7.90 9.66
C GLY A 6 2.84 -8.24 8.20
N ALA A 7 2.11 -9.33 7.92
CA ALA A 7 1.80 -9.73 6.55
C ALA A 7 0.85 -8.72 5.89
N ILE A 8 -0.12 -8.22 6.66
CA ILE A 8 -1.05 -7.20 6.17
C ILE A 8 -0.28 -5.92 5.81
N GLY A 9 0.62 -5.49 6.70
CA GLY A 9 1.42 -4.30 6.46
C GLY A 9 2.31 -4.45 5.22
N ALA A 10 2.95 -5.61 5.09
CA ALA A 10 3.79 -5.88 3.92
C ALA A 10 2.99 -5.86 2.62
N PHE A 11 1.78 -6.40 2.65
CA PHE A 11 0.92 -6.41 1.47
C PHE A 11 0.49 -5.00 1.09
N LEU A 12 0.14 -4.16 2.07
CA LEU A 12 -0.20 -2.77 1.82
C LEU A 12 0.98 -2.00 1.22
N GLU A 13 2.16 -2.20 1.77
CA GLU A 13 3.36 -1.55 1.25
C GLU A 13 3.68 -2.01 -0.17
N LEU A 14 3.60 -3.30 -0.41
CA LEU A 14 3.85 -3.85 -1.75
C LEU A 14 2.84 -3.32 -2.77
N THR A 15 1.57 -3.27 -2.39
CA THR A 15 0.52 -2.74 -3.25
C THR A 15 0.83 -1.30 -3.65
N SER A 16 1.27 -0.49 -2.68
CA SER A 16 1.62 0.91 -2.92
C SER A 16 2.83 1.04 -3.85
N VAL A 17 3.86 0.24 -3.63
CA VAL A 17 5.08 0.29 -4.45
C VAL A 17 4.77 -0.13 -5.89
N ILE A 18 3.97 -1.18 -6.06
CA ILE A 18 3.59 -1.64 -7.39
C ILE A 18 2.82 -0.55 -8.14
N GLN A 19 1.89 0.12 -7.45
CA GLN A 19 1.12 1.19 -8.08
C GLN A 19 2.01 2.34 -8.51
N LEU A 20 3.00 2.70 -7.68
CA LEU A 20 3.96 3.73 -8.04
C LEU A 20 4.80 3.36 -9.25
N LEU A 21 5.16 2.09 -9.38
CA LEU A 21 5.89 1.63 -10.55
C LEU A 21 5.07 1.75 -11.83
N PHE A 22 3.75 1.60 -11.74
CA PHE A 22 2.86 1.80 -12.88
C PHE A 22 2.66 3.27 -13.21
N ASP A 23 2.49 4.10 -12.18
CA ASP A 23 2.12 5.52 -12.37
C ASP A 23 3.31 6.42 -12.64
N THR A 24 4.51 5.97 -12.34
CA THR A 24 5.71 6.77 -12.50
C THR A 24 6.71 6.03 -13.39
N SER A 25 7.65 6.77 -13.93
CA SER A 25 8.70 6.18 -14.75
C SER A 25 9.95 5.92 -13.92
N CYS A 26 9.77 5.46 -12.70
CA CYS A 26 10.88 5.17 -11.81
C CYS A 26 11.71 4.01 -12.33
N GLU A 27 13.01 4.20 -12.44
CA GLU A 27 13.94 3.15 -12.81
C GLU A 27 14.33 2.29 -11.62
N ARG A 28 14.08 2.77 -10.41
CA ARG A 28 14.38 2.07 -9.17
C ARG A 28 13.14 1.95 -8.32
N LEU A 29 13.13 0.95 -7.46
CA LEU A 29 12.02 0.78 -6.53
C LEU A 29 11.93 1.99 -5.62
N PRO A 30 10.73 2.55 -5.46
CA PRO A 30 10.52 3.61 -4.47
C PRO A 30 10.88 3.13 -3.08
N LYS A 31 11.42 4.02 -2.27
CA LYS A 31 11.71 3.73 -0.86
C LYS A 31 10.60 4.24 0.01
N THR A 32 10.13 3.41 0.93
CA THR A 32 9.16 3.84 1.93
C THR A 32 9.85 4.78 2.90
N VAL A 33 9.35 6.02 2.99
CA VAL A 33 9.81 6.98 3.98
C VAL A 33 9.06 6.74 5.28
N ASP A 34 7.76 6.69 5.20
CA ASP A 34 6.91 6.32 6.32
C ASP A 34 5.63 5.72 5.79
N ILE A 35 4.95 4.98 6.64
CA ILE A 35 3.66 4.40 6.32
C ILE A 35 2.85 4.29 7.60
N SER A 36 1.61 4.77 7.55
CA SER A 36 0.66 4.65 8.65
C SER A 36 -0.40 3.64 8.26
N ILE A 37 -0.64 2.68 9.12
CA ILE A 37 -1.56 1.57 8.83
C ILE A 37 -2.68 1.55 9.87
N ASP A 38 -3.91 1.49 9.38
CA ASP A 38 -5.08 1.30 10.21
C ASP A 38 -5.58 -0.12 10.02
N TYR A 39 -5.57 -0.91 11.08
CA TYR A 39 -6.10 -2.27 11.07
C TYR A 39 -7.57 -2.19 11.45
N LEU A 40 -8.44 -2.41 10.48
CA LEU A 40 -9.87 -2.18 10.64
C LEU A 40 -10.65 -3.43 11.02
N ARG A 41 -10.22 -4.58 10.54
CA ARG A 41 -10.88 -5.87 10.78
C ARG A 41 -9.84 -6.97 10.79
N SER A 42 -10.20 -8.10 11.41
CA SER A 42 -9.34 -9.28 11.36
C SER A 42 -9.30 -9.86 9.96
N GLY A 43 -8.09 -10.15 9.49
CA GLY A 43 -7.92 -10.86 8.25
C GLY A 43 -8.03 -12.36 8.44
N LYS A 44 -8.57 -13.06 7.44
CA LYS A 44 -8.69 -14.51 7.43
C LYS A 44 -7.73 -15.08 6.41
N PRO A 45 -7.35 -16.37 6.52
CA PRO A 45 -6.44 -16.98 5.54
C PRO A 45 -7.18 -17.31 4.24
N VAL A 46 -7.68 -16.30 3.56
CA VAL A 46 -8.40 -16.41 2.30
C VAL A 46 -7.83 -15.38 1.33
N ALA A 47 -8.27 -15.45 0.09
CA ALA A 47 -7.82 -14.51 -0.93
C ALA A 47 -8.01 -13.06 -0.46
N THR A 48 -6.99 -12.25 -0.67
CA THR A 48 -6.97 -10.87 -0.24
C THR A 48 -6.59 -9.99 -1.43
N TYR A 49 -7.29 -8.90 -1.59
CA TYR A 49 -7.14 -7.99 -2.71
C TYR A 49 -6.67 -6.63 -2.22
N GLY A 50 -5.87 -5.97 -3.03
CA GLY A 50 -5.35 -4.66 -2.67
C GLY A 50 -5.52 -3.66 -3.79
N ARG A 51 -5.63 -2.41 -3.41
CA ARG A 51 -5.67 -1.29 -4.34
C ARG A 51 -4.92 -0.12 -3.73
N ALA A 52 -4.16 0.58 -4.55
CA ALA A 52 -3.47 1.79 -4.14
C ALA A 52 -3.79 2.92 -5.10
N ILE A 53 -3.82 4.12 -4.56
CA ILE A 53 -4.03 5.33 -5.33
C ILE A 53 -2.92 6.31 -4.94
N VAL A 54 -2.23 6.82 -5.95
CA VAL A 54 -1.25 7.87 -5.73
C VAL A 54 -2.03 9.17 -5.57
N THR A 55 -2.08 9.67 -4.33
CA THR A 55 -2.87 10.86 -4.01
C THR A 55 -2.13 12.14 -4.32
N ARG A 56 -0.81 12.09 -4.33
CA ARG A 56 0.02 13.24 -4.69
C ARG A 56 1.36 12.74 -5.18
N GLN A 57 1.81 13.27 -6.28
CA GLN A 57 3.11 12.92 -6.82
C GLN A 57 3.93 14.19 -7.01
N GLY A 58 4.97 14.31 -6.21
CA GLY A 58 5.97 15.34 -6.39
C GLY A 58 7.13 14.81 -7.21
N ARG A 59 8.17 15.61 -7.31
CA ARG A 59 9.36 15.22 -8.07
C ARG A 59 10.14 14.10 -7.38
N ARG A 60 10.21 14.14 -6.06
CA ARG A 60 10.99 13.18 -5.27
C ARG A 60 10.18 12.37 -4.29
N VAL A 61 9.00 12.84 -3.94
CA VAL A 61 8.16 12.19 -2.94
C VAL A 61 6.77 12.02 -3.50
N ALA A 62 6.22 10.84 -3.29
CA ALA A 62 4.84 10.55 -3.64
C ALA A 62 4.09 10.15 -2.39
N ASN A 63 2.83 10.56 -2.32
CA ASN A 63 1.91 10.13 -1.27
C ASN A 63 0.99 9.08 -1.88
N VAL A 64 0.86 7.94 -1.21
CA VAL A 64 0.04 6.84 -1.69
C VAL A 64 -0.91 6.41 -0.61
N ARG A 65 -2.15 6.16 -1.01
CA ARG A 65 -3.17 5.60 -0.16
C ARG A 65 -3.50 4.20 -0.67
N ALA A 66 -3.54 3.23 0.23
CA ALA A 66 -3.81 1.85 -0.13
C ALA A 66 -4.83 1.25 0.81
N GLU A 67 -5.56 0.27 0.33
CA GLU A 67 -6.46 -0.51 1.17
C GLU A 67 -6.52 -1.93 0.65
N ILE A 68 -6.79 -2.85 1.54
CA ILE A 68 -6.95 -4.26 1.21
C ILE A 68 -8.27 -4.77 1.78
N TRP A 69 -8.86 -5.71 1.07
CA TRP A 69 -10.15 -6.30 1.47
C TRP A 69 -10.18 -7.76 1.09
N GLN A 70 -11.12 -8.48 1.66
CA GLN A 70 -11.29 -9.91 1.39
C GLN A 70 -12.66 -10.23 0.82
N ASP A 71 -13.70 -9.73 1.45
CA ASP A 71 -15.08 -10.02 1.01
C ASP A 71 -15.59 -8.94 0.07
N GLU A 72 -15.66 -7.72 0.57
CA GLU A 72 -16.21 -6.59 -0.16
C GLU A 72 -15.22 -5.43 -0.16
N LYS A 73 -15.06 -4.82 -1.31
CA LYS A 73 -14.19 -3.66 -1.49
C LYS A 73 -14.58 -2.50 -0.58
N THR A 74 -15.87 -2.40 -0.24
CA THR A 74 -16.37 -1.33 0.64
C THR A 74 -16.11 -1.62 2.12
N ARG A 75 -15.56 -2.80 2.45
CA ARG A 75 -15.25 -3.20 3.81
C ARG A 75 -13.80 -3.64 3.93
N PRO A 76 -12.85 -2.71 3.83
CA PRO A 76 -11.44 -3.08 3.90
C PRO A 76 -11.09 -3.64 5.28
N ILE A 77 -10.14 -4.56 5.30
CA ILE A 77 -9.61 -5.08 6.56
C ILE A 77 -8.49 -4.20 7.10
N ALA A 78 -7.84 -3.47 6.21
CA ALA A 78 -6.81 -2.51 6.60
C ALA A 78 -6.67 -1.45 5.53
N ALA A 79 -6.20 -0.29 5.94
CA ALA A 79 -5.90 0.81 5.04
C ALA A 79 -4.58 1.44 5.46
N ALA A 80 -3.90 2.06 4.53
CA ALA A 80 -2.64 2.71 4.80
C ALA A 80 -2.50 3.96 3.95
N HIS A 81 -1.70 4.89 4.44
CA HIS A 81 -1.17 5.94 3.58
C HIS A 81 0.28 6.16 3.96
N GLY A 82 1.08 6.49 2.99
CA GLY A 82 2.50 6.63 3.21
C GLY A 82 3.15 7.58 2.24
N HIS A 83 4.38 7.90 2.57
CA HIS A 83 5.24 8.73 1.74
C HIS A 83 6.35 7.86 1.19
N TYR A 84 6.62 7.99 -0.09
CA TYR A 84 7.60 7.16 -0.78
C TYR A 84 8.58 8.05 -1.51
N LEU A 85 9.86 7.74 -1.36
CA LEU A 85 10.90 8.46 -2.07
C LEU A 85 11.04 7.88 -3.47
N LEU A 86 10.79 8.71 -4.45
CA LEU A 86 11.03 8.38 -5.85
C LEU A 86 12.47 8.74 -6.14
N THR A 87 13.31 7.76 -6.21
CA THR A 87 14.71 8.04 -6.42
C THR A 87 14.96 8.26 -7.88
N PRO A 88 15.16 9.45 -8.30
CA PRO A 88 15.70 9.65 -9.60
C PRO A 88 17.10 9.28 -9.51
N VAL A 89 17.71 8.60 -9.68
CA VAL A 89 19.07 8.44 -9.75
C VAL A 89 20.00 9.03 -9.03
#